data_5b3bdb3d5f188d6087a3016bb2dfdec8
#
_entry.id   5b3bdb3d5f188d6087a3016bb2dfdec8
#
_cell.length_a   1.000
_cell.length_b   1.000
_cell.length_c   1.000
_cell.angle_alpha   90.00
_cell.angle_beta   90.00
_cell.angle_gamma   90.00
#
_symmetry.space_group_name_H-M   'P 1'
#
loop_
_entity.id
_entity.type
_entity.pdbx_description
1 polymer ?
#
loop_
_entity_poly.entity_id
_entity_poly.type
_entity_poly.pdbx_seq_one_letter_code
_entity_poly.pdbx_strand_id
1 'polypeptide(L)'
;NIKDTVSNDPIVYDLIHQFVVERWDKMNMPLHCLAYILVPKYYTNSWLSKSAPGGVRRKKPHYDVEVQKGYLEAIEKMICDQTEAVVIRKQISDFVSCKGVFSQPQAVNDRATMDALSWWHLYGGAAPELYSLALKVLSQSVNTSCAERCWSTYSYIHNVKRNRLNVDRAEKLVFVHYNHRLLSRYREDYKILKIGMHIQKMPTLKRI
;
A
#
# COMPACT_ATOMS: atom_id res chain seq x y z
N ASN A 1 -21.66 -4.74 -1.68
CA ASN A 1 -21.36 -3.57 -0.84
C ASN A 1 -22.07 -3.76 0.50
N ILE A 2 -21.41 -3.49 1.66
CA ILE A 2 -22.03 -3.63 2.99
C ILE A 2 -23.37 -2.87 3.05
N LYS A 3 -23.42 -1.67 2.46
CA LYS A 3 -24.61 -0.86 2.36
C LYS A 3 -25.78 -1.59 1.64
N ASP A 4 -25.47 -2.28 0.56
CA ASP A 4 -26.51 -2.97 -0.25
C ASP A 4 -26.99 -4.27 0.43
N THR A 5 -26.15 -4.87 1.27
CA THR A 5 -26.46 -6.12 1.99
C THR A 5 -27.22 -5.87 3.29
N VAL A 6 -27.01 -4.71 3.95
CA VAL A 6 -27.56 -4.38 5.28
C VAL A 6 -28.58 -3.23 5.21
N SER A 7 -28.93 -2.76 4.00
CA SER A 7 -29.86 -1.63 3.80
C SER A 7 -31.26 -1.85 4.39
N ASN A 8 -31.61 -3.08 4.74
CA ASN A 8 -32.92 -3.40 5.30
C ASN A 8 -33.01 -3.26 6.82
N ASP A 9 -31.89 -3.04 7.52
CA ASP A 9 -31.85 -2.84 8.97
C ASP A 9 -30.96 -1.65 9.33
N PRO A 10 -31.54 -0.46 9.57
CA PRO A 10 -30.82 0.78 9.90
C PRO A 10 -29.94 0.63 11.15
N ILE A 11 -30.39 -0.12 12.16
CA ILE A 11 -29.66 -0.27 13.42
C ILE A 11 -28.37 -1.07 13.20
N VAL A 12 -28.45 -2.16 12.43
CA VAL A 12 -27.28 -2.99 12.08
C VAL A 12 -26.31 -2.19 11.19
N TYR A 13 -26.84 -1.38 10.27
CA TYR A 13 -26.00 -0.50 9.42
C TYR A 13 -25.22 0.50 10.27
N ASP A 14 -25.88 1.21 11.19
CA ASP A 14 -25.24 2.21 12.04
C ASP A 14 -24.17 1.59 12.94
N LEU A 15 -24.44 0.42 13.51
CA LEU A 15 -23.49 -0.31 14.33
C LEU A 15 -22.25 -0.72 13.52
N ILE A 16 -22.43 -1.30 12.34
CA ILE A 16 -21.33 -1.68 11.44
C ILE A 16 -20.55 -0.43 11.00
N HIS A 17 -21.26 0.65 10.67
CA HIS A 17 -20.65 1.91 10.27
C HIS A 17 -19.77 2.48 11.39
N GLN A 18 -20.26 2.49 12.62
CA GLN A 18 -19.50 2.93 13.79
C GLN A 18 -18.24 2.09 13.97
N PHE A 19 -18.29 0.77 13.93
CA PHE A 19 -17.12 -0.09 14.01
C PHE A 19 -16.10 0.16 12.90
N VAL A 20 -16.57 0.42 11.68
CA VAL A 20 -15.68 0.73 10.55
C VAL A 20 -14.98 2.07 10.78
N VAL A 21 -15.70 3.09 11.24
CA VAL A 21 -15.14 4.43 11.52
C VAL A 21 -14.12 4.34 12.65
N GLU A 22 -14.47 3.73 13.79
CA GLU A 22 -13.54 3.56 14.91
C GLU A 22 -12.27 2.78 14.52
N ARG A 23 -12.40 1.79 13.63
CA ARG A 23 -11.26 1.04 13.11
C ARG A 23 -10.42 1.87 12.17
N TRP A 24 -11.07 2.68 11.31
CA TRP A 24 -10.41 3.61 10.41
C TRP A 24 -9.59 4.63 11.17
N ASP A 25 -10.16 5.26 12.19
CA ASP A 25 -9.47 6.27 13.01
C ASP A 25 -8.22 5.72 13.70
N LYS A 26 -8.28 4.45 14.15
CA LYS A 26 -7.11 3.77 14.72
C LYS A 26 -6.05 3.38 13.68
N MET A 27 -6.44 3.16 12.44
CA MET A 27 -5.55 2.72 11.34
C MET A 27 -5.04 3.88 10.50
N ASN A 28 -5.73 5.03 10.54
CA ASN A 28 -5.34 6.20 9.76
C ASN A 28 -4.17 6.91 10.43
N MET A 29 -2.97 6.55 9.98
CA MET A 29 -1.71 7.12 10.49
C MET A 29 -1.19 8.20 9.55
N PRO A 30 -0.40 9.18 10.06
CA PRO A 30 0.24 10.22 9.26
C PRO A 30 0.94 9.70 8.00
N LEU A 31 1.58 8.53 8.11
CA LEU A 31 2.24 7.86 6.98
C LEU A 31 1.27 7.48 5.84
N HIS A 32 0.02 7.11 6.17
CA HIS A 32 -0.99 6.80 5.14
C HIS A 32 -1.41 8.08 4.40
N CYS A 33 -1.52 9.21 5.10
CA CYS A 33 -1.79 10.51 4.47
C CYS A 33 -0.66 10.92 3.53
N LEU A 34 0.60 10.70 3.95
CA LEU A 34 1.76 10.96 3.11
C LEU A 34 1.78 10.02 1.88
N ALA A 35 1.53 8.74 2.06
CA ALA A 35 1.42 7.81 0.94
C ALA A 35 0.30 8.21 -0.02
N TYR A 36 -0.86 8.64 0.50
CA TYR A 36 -2.01 9.03 -0.29
C TYR A 36 -1.72 10.26 -1.17
N ILE A 37 -1.02 11.29 -0.64
CA ILE A 37 -0.67 12.48 -1.42
C ILE A 37 0.38 12.19 -2.50
N LEU A 38 1.24 11.18 -2.30
CA LEU A 38 2.32 10.83 -3.23
C LEU A 38 1.88 9.95 -4.41
N VAL A 39 0.64 9.46 -4.45
CA VAL A 39 0.15 8.62 -5.55
C VAL A 39 -0.37 9.49 -6.71
N PRO A 40 0.30 9.50 -7.89
CA PRO A 40 -0.04 10.38 -9.00
C PRO A 40 -1.47 10.17 -9.54
N LYS A 41 -1.94 8.92 -9.52
CA LYS A 41 -3.27 8.50 -10.01
C LYS A 41 -4.43 9.28 -9.37
N TYR A 42 -4.30 9.69 -8.11
CA TYR A 42 -5.37 10.36 -7.37
C TYR A 42 -5.61 11.82 -7.80
N TYR A 43 -4.77 12.34 -8.69
CA TYR A 43 -4.91 13.68 -9.29
C TYR A 43 -5.55 13.65 -10.68
N THR A 44 -5.85 12.48 -11.23
CA THR A 44 -6.39 12.33 -12.59
C THR A 44 -7.90 12.49 -12.64
N ASN A 45 -8.40 13.04 -13.76
CA ASN A 45 -9.84 13.18 -13.98
C ASN A 45 -10.55 11.83 -13.98
N SER A 46 -9.91 10.79 -14.52
CA SER A 46 -10.45 9.41 -14.55
C SER A 46 -10.68 8.81 -13.16
N TRP A 47 -9.89 9.25 -12.15
CA TRP A 47 -10.09 8.83 -10.77
C TRP A 47 -11.10 9.74 -10.04
N LEU A 48 -11.04 11.05 -10.26
CA LEU A 48 -11.91 12.04 -9.60
C LEU A 48 -13.37 11.96 -10.04
N SER A 49 -13.64 11.52 -11.27
CA SER A 49 -14.99 11.34 -11.80
C SER A 49 -15.71 10.13 -11.19
N LYS A 50 -14.99 9.17 -10.61
CA LYS A 50 -15.57 7.99 -9.96
C LYS A 50 -16.02 8.36 -8.54
N SER A 51 -17.20 7.92 -8.14
CA SER A 51 -17.65 8.06 -6.76
C SER A 51 -16.80 7.22 -5.80
N ALA A 52 -16.57 7.73 -4.61
CA ALA A 52 -16.03 6.94 -3.51
C ALA A 52 -17.07 5.94 -2.99
N PRO A 53 -16.65 4.88 -2.25
CA PRO A 53 -17.59 4.06 -1.50
C PRO A 53 -18.51 4.94 -0.65
N GLY A 54 -19.83 4.71 -0.73
CA GLY A 54 -20.81 5.57 -0.09
C GLY A 54 -21.37 6.70 -0.99
N GLY A 55 -20.96 6.80 -2.27
CA GLY A 55 -21.48 7.77 -3.23
C GLY A 55 -20.89 9.18 -3.12
N VAL A 56 -19.93 9.39 -2.23
CA VAL A 56 -19.29 10.70 -2.02
C VAL A 56 -18.38 11.04 -3.21
N ARG A 57 -18.40 12.30 -3.64
CA ARG A 57 -17.52 12.79 -4.71
C ARG A 57 -16.07 12.81 -4.21
N ARG A 58 -15.17 12.22 -5.00
CA ARG A 58 -13.73 12.23 -4.70
C ARG A 58 -13.14 13.63 -4.85
N LYS A 59 -12.20 13.96 -3.97
CA LYS A 59 -11.41 15.20 -4.00
C LYS A 59 -9.95 14.85 -4.25
N LYS A 60 -9.18 15.82 -4.76
CA LYS A 60 -7.72 15.67 -4.80
C LYS A 60 -7.18 15.58 -3.37
N PRO A 61 -6.16 14.76 -3.10
CA PRO A 61 -5.66 14.53 -1.74
C PRO A 61 -5.34 15.80 -0.96
N HIS A 62 -4.74 16.80 -1.60
CA HIS A 62 -4.33 18.04 -0.95
C HIS A 62 -5.49 19.02 -0.63
N TYR A 63 -6.73 18.71 -1.04
CA TYR A 63 -7.93 19.47 -0.64
C TYR A 63 -8.61 18.88 0.60
N ASP A 64 -8.09 17.79 1.13
CA ASP A 64 -8.58 17.20 2.36
C ASP A 64 -7.73 17.67 3.54
N VAL A 65 -8.38 18.29 4.53
CA VAL A 65 -7.71 18.91 5.69
C VAL A 65 -7.04 17.84 6.57
N GLU A 66 -7.67 16.68 6.72
CA GLU A 66 -7.13 15.57 7.50
C GLU A 66 -5.84 15.03 6.84
N VAL A 67 -5.91 14.79 5.52
CA VAL A 67 -4.73 14.37 4.75
C VAL A 67 -3.62 15.41 4.82
N GLN A 68 -3.99 16.71 4.75
CA GLN A 68 -3.03 17.82 4.83
C GLN A 68 -2.28 17.83 6.16
N LYS A 69 -3.01 17.74 7.28
CA LYS A 69 -2.43 17.67 8.62
C LYS A 69 -1.55 16.42 8.76
N GLY A 70 -2.04 15.26 8.30
CA GLY A 70 -1.32 13.99 8.46
C GLY A 70 -0.02 13.94 7.66
N TYR A 71 0.01 14.38 6.39
CA TYR A 71 1.27 14.32 5.63
C TYR A 71 2.31 15.32 6.16
N LEU A 72 1.90 16.49 6.66
CA LEU A 72 2.83 17.44 7.29
C LEU A 72 3.46 16.84 8.55
N GLU A 73 2.64 16.24 9.40
CA GLU A 73 3.12 15.52 10.59
C GLU A 73 4.07 14.36 10.24
N ALA A 74 3.76 13.62 9.17
CA ALA A 74 4.63 12.53 8.71
C ALA A 74 6.00 13.05 8.24
N ILE A 75 6.04 14.17 7.52
CA ILE A 75 7.30 14.79 7.08
C ILE A 75 8.14 15.20 8.29
N GLU A 76 7.53 15.87 9.28
CA GLU A 76 8.24 16.28 10.51
C GLU A 76 8.83 15.10 11.28
N LYS A 77 8.12 13.97 11.33
CA LYS A 77 8.59 12.75 12.01
C LYS A 77 9.67 12.00 11.23
N MET A 78 9.64 12.06 9.90
CA MET A 78 10.56 11.28 9.05
C MET A 78 11.83 12.03 8.67
N ILE A 79 11.78 13.35 8.62
CA ILE A 79 12.88 14.20 8.17
C ILE A 79 13.37 15.05 9.34
N CYS A 80 14.58 14.73 9.81
CA CYS A 80 15.18 15.43 10.96
C CYS A 80 15.71 16.82 10.57
N ASP A 81 16.15 17.01 9.33
CA ASP A 81 16.65 18.28 8.84
C ASP A 81 15.49 19.18 8.38
N GLN A 82 15.35 20.33 9.05
CA GLN A 82 14.31 21.29 8.73
C GLN A 82 14.49 21.94 7.36
N THR A 83 15.72 22.06 6.87
CA THR A 83 15.99 22.62 5.53
C THR A 83 15.51 21.64 4.45
N GLU A 84 15.79 20.36 4.60
CA GLU A 84 15.27 19.29 3.74
C GLU A 84 13.74 19.24 3.78
N ALA A 85 13.15 19.32 4.97
CA ALA A 85 11.70 19.32 5.13
C ALA A 85 11.01 20.49 4.39
N VAL A 86 11.62 21.67 4.38
CA VAL A 86 11.12 22.82 3.59
C VAL A 86 11.19 22.55 2.09
N VAL A 87 12.31 21.99 1.61
CA VAL A 87 12.48 21.63 0.19
C VAL A 87 11.43 20.60 -0.22
N ILE A 88 11.23 19.55 0.56
CA ILE A 88 10.21 18.53 0.30
C ILE A 88 8.81 19.12 0.21
N ARG A 89 8.42 20.01 1.13
CA ARG A 89 7.10 20.68 1.09
C ARG A 89 6.94 21.53 -0.18
N LYS A 90 7.98 22.21 -0.63
CA LYS A 90 7.97 22.95 -1.88
C LYS A 90 7.81 22.02 -3.08
N GLN A 91 8.55 20.92 -3.11
CA GLN A 91 8.46 19.93 -4.19
C GLN A 91 7.09 19.22 -4.21
N ILE A 92 6.46 18.97 -3.05
CA ILE A 92 5.07 18.50 -2.98
C ILE A 92 4.13 19.54 -3.61
N SER A 93 4.31 20.83 -3.30
CA SER A 93 3.51 21.91 -3.91
C SER A 93 3.65 21.93 -5.44
N ASP A 94 4.84 21.75 -5.97
CA ASP A 94 5.09 21.70 -7.42
C ASP A 94 4.48 20.45 -8.07
N PHE A 95 4.56 19.30 -7.39
CA PHE A 95 3.93 18.05 -7.83
C PHE A 95 2.41 18.15 -7.89
N VAL A 96 1.75 18.62 -6.82
CA VAL A 96 0.28 18.69 -6.76
C VAL A 96 -0.29 19.77 -7.68
N SER A 97 0.48 20.83 -7.91
CA SER A 97 0.14 21.96 -8.82
C SER A 97 0.55 21.72 -10.27
N CYS A 98 1.12 20.54 -10.59
CA CYS A 98 1.61 20.21 -11.93
C CYS A 98 2.56 21.29 -12.48
N LYS A 99 3.61 21.66 -11.72
CA LYS A 99 4.63 22.62 -12.16
C LYS A 99 5.89 21.91 -12.67
N GLY A 100 6.67 22.62 -13.50
CA GLY A 100 7.94 22.11 -14.02
C GLY A 100 7.76 20.82 -14.83
N VAL A 101 8.57 19.80 -14.55
CA VAL A 101 8.49 18.47 -15.21
C VAL A 101 7.13 17.81 -15.03
N PHE A 102 6.47 18.05 -13.88
CA PHE A 102 5.16 17.49 -13.58
C PHE A 102 4.01 18.05 -14.43
N SER A 103 4.25 19.14 -15.18
CA SER A 103 3.28 19.73 -16.12
C SER A 103 3.39 19.16 -17.53
N GLN A 104 4.42 18.39 -17.84
CA GLN A 104 4.59 17.79 -19.16
C GLN A 104 3.41 16.89 -19.51
N PRO A 105 2.88 16.93 -20.75
CA PRO A 105 1.73 16.14 -21.15
C PRO A 105 1.90 14.66 -20.90
N GLN A 106 3.11 14.14 -21.13
CA GLN A 106 3.44 12.72 -20.87
C GLN A 106 3.32 12.40 -19.37
N ALA A 107 3.93 13.24 -18.50
CA ALA A 107 3.86 13.04 -17.05
C ALA A 107 2.42 13.07 -16.52
N VAL A 108 1.59 13.96 -17.07
CA VAL A 108 0.16 14.08 -16.70
C VAL A 108 -0.65 12.87 -17.17
N ASN A 109 -0.44 12.41 -18.41
CA ASN A 109 -1.14 11.25 -18.98
C ASN A 109 -0.75 9.96 -18.24
N ASP A 110 0.54 9.78 -17.96
CA ASP A 110 1.06 8.58 -17.31
C ASP A 110 0.65 8.46 -15.84
N ARG A 111 0.17 9.54 -15.20
CA ARG A 111 -0.47 9.47 -13.87
C ARG A 111 -1.64 8.48 -13.81
N ALA A 112 -2.34 8.29 -14.91
CA ALA A 112 -3.52 7.42 -14.97
C ALA A 112 -3.19 5.95 -15.22
N THR A 113 -2.11 5.68 -15.95
CA THR A 113 -1.77 4.38 -16.52
C THR A 113 -0.64 3.66 -15.80
N MET A 114 0.34 4.42 -15.29
CA MET A 114 1.50 3.85 -14.61
C MET A 114 1.21 3.58 -13.12
N ASP A 115 1.90 2.59 -12.57
CA ASP A 115 1.99 2.46 -11.12
C ASP A 115 2.81 3.62 -10.52
N ALA A 116 2.58 3.89 -9.24
CA ALA A 116 3.15 5.08 -8.61
C ALA A 116 4.69 5.04 -8.55
N LEU A 117 5.31 3.88 -8.30
CA LEU A 117 6.76 3.76 -8.21
C LEU A 117 7.41 3.99 -9.58
N SER A 118 6.91 3.34 -10.63
CA SER A 118 7.39 3.53 -12.01
C SER A 118 7.25 4.98 -12.47
N TRP A 119 6.14 5.62 -12.11
CA TRP A 119 5.93 7.04 -12.42
C TRP A 119 6.97 7.93 -11.73
N TRP A 120 7.24 7.70 -10.43
CA TRP A 120 8.27 8.44 -9.71
C TRP A 120 9.67 8.19 -10.24
N HIS A 121 9.99 6.96 -10.66
CA HIS A 121 11.28 6.65 -11.30
C HIS A 121 11.50 7.44 -12.60
N LEU A 122 10.43 7.67 -13.37
CA LEU A 122 10.54 8.36 -14.66
C LEU A 122 10.54 9.88 -14.51
N TYR A 123 9.69 10.43 -13.65
CA TYR A 123 9.44 11.87 -13.55
C TYR A 123 9.96 12.53 -12.27
N GLY A 124 10.40 11.76 -11.29
CA GLY A 124 10.83 12.24 -9.97
C GLY A 124 12.19 12.96 -9.95
N GLY A 125 12.99 12.84 -11.02
CA GLY A 125 14.35 13.40 -11.07
C GLY A 125 14.46 14.92 -10.87
N ALA A 126 13.39 15.67 -11.15
CA ALA A 126 13.33 17.12 -10.91
C ALA A 126 13.06 17.50 -9.44
N ALA A 127 12.72 16.52 -8.59
CA ALA A 127 12.41 16.72 -7.18
C ALA A 127 13.10 15.61 -6.34
N PRO A 128 14.43 15.61 -6.25
CA PRO A 128 15.21 14.47 -5.77
C PRO A 128 14.92 14.12 -4.30
N GLU A 129 14.68 15.09 -3.42
CA GLU A 129 14.36 14.84 -2.01
C GLU A 129 12.97 14.20 -1.90
N LEU A 130 12.00 14.74 -2.61
CA LEU A 130 10.64 14.17 -2.67
C LEU A 130 10.63 12.80 -3.33
N TYR A 131 11.42 12.60 -4.38
CA TYR A 131 11.57 11.32 -5.05
C TYR A 131 12.09 10.24 -4.09
N SER A 132 13.16 10.54 -3.34
CA SER A 132 13.71 9.63 -2.33
C SER A 132 12.66 9.26 -1.27
N LEU A 133 11.92 10.26 -0.76
CA LEU A 133 10.84 10.07 0.19
C LEU A 133 9.70 9.23 -0.41
N ALA A 134 9.29 9.52 -1.65
CA ALA A 134 8.22 8.80 -2.33
C ALA A 134 8.57 7.32 -2.51
N LEU A 135 9.78 6.99 -2.94
CA LEU A 135 10.23 5.60 -3.04
C LEU A 135 10.20 4.90 -1.68
N LYS A 136 10.73 5.56 -0.64
CA LYS A 136 10.74 4.99 0.72
C LYS A 136 9.33 4.69 1.24
N VAL A 137 8.38 5.58 1.00
CA VAL A 137 7.01 5.47 1.51
C VAL A 137 6.18 4.49 0.67
N LEU A 138 6.23 4.62 -0.67
CA LEU A 138 5.36 3.84 -1.56
C LEU A 138 5.84 2.39 -1.75
N SER A 139 7.09 2.07 -1.45
CA SER A 139 7.59 0.70 -1.46
C SER A 139 7.20 -0.11 -0.21
N GLN A 140 6.64 0.53 0.81
CA GLN A 140 6.27 -0.17 2.04
C GLN A 140 5.07 -1.10 1.82
N SER A 141 5.09 -2.23 2.55
CA SER A 141 3.95 -3.14 2.57
C SER A 141 2.76 -2.51 3.32
N VAL A 142 1.60 -2.50 2.68
CA VAL A 142 0.37 -1.89 3.25
C VAL A 142 -0.20 -2.68 4.43
N ASN A 143 0.22 -3.94 4.60
CA ASN A 143 -0.30 -4.82 5.65
C ASN A 143 0.80 -5.69 6.27
N THR A 144 0.51 -6.23 7.45
CA THR A 144 1.40 -7.11 8.22
C THR A 144 1.45 -8.55 7.71
N SER A 145 0.66 -8.92 6.69
CA SER A 145 0.57 -10.30 6.20
C SER A 145 1.91 -10.87 5.73
N CYS A 146 2.82 -10.01 5.24
CA CYS A 146 4.17 -10.44 4.90
C CYS A 146 4.99 -10.80 6.14
N ALA A 147 4.86 -10.01 7.21
CA ALA A 147 5.51 -10.27 8.50
C ALA A 147 4.94 -11.53 9.17
N GLU A 148 3.61 -11.69 9.18
CA GLU A 148 2.93 -12.88 9.73
C GLU A 148 3.38 -14.16 9.00
N ARG A 149 3.53 -14.11 7.68
CA ARG A 149 4.08 -15.25 6.91
C ARG A 149 5.54 -15.52 7.25
N CYS A 150 6.32 -14.48 7.51
CA CYS A 150 7.71 -14.61 7.96
C CYS A 150 7.77 -15.24 9.37
N TRP A 151 6.90 -14.81 10.29
CA TRP A 151 6.78 -15.40 11.64
C TRP A 151 6.41 -16.87 11.60
N SER A 152 5.50 -17.27 10.72
CA SER A 152 5.16 -18.71 10.54
C SER A 152 6.38 -19.52 10.09
N THR A 153 7.19 -18.96 9.19
CA THR A 153 8.44 -19.60 8.74
C THR A 153 9.47 -19.65 9.87
N TYR A 154 9.60 -18.58 10.64
CA TYR A 154 10.49 -18.52 11.80
C TYR A 154 10.11 -19.58 12.84
N SER A 155 8.85 -19.67 13.22
CA SER A 155 8.34 -20.67 14.16
C SER A 155 8.53 -22.12 13.69
N TYR A 156 8.43 -22.35 12.38
CA TYR A 156 8.72 -23.65 11.79
C TYR A 156 10.20 -24.03 11.89
N ILE A 157 11.10 -23.10 11.68
CA ILE A 157 12.56 -23.31 11.73
C ILE A 157 13.05 -23.35 13.18
N HIS A 158 12.60 -22.38 14.00
CA HIS A 158 12.97 -22.23 15.40
C HIS A 158 11.89 -22.85 16.29
N ASN A 159 11.88 -24.17 16.41
CA ASN A 159 10.96 -24.89 17.27
C ASN A 159 11.70 -25.63 18.41
N VAL A 160 10.95 -26.02 19.43
CA VAL A 160 11.47 -26.69 20.64
C VAL A 160 12.28 -27.95 20.32
N LYS A 161 11.98 -28.66 19.23
CA LYS A 161 12.73 -29.83 18.79
C LYS A 161 14.13 -29.52 18.25
N ARG A 162 14.40 -28.25 17.93
CA ARG A 162 15.67 -27.75 17.37
C ARG A 162 16.38 -26.76 18.30
N ASN A 163 16.28 -26.95 19.61
CA ASN A 163 16.81 -26.07 20.66
C ASN A 163 18.31 -25.73 20.59
N ARG A 164 19.09 -26.37 19.69
CA ARG A 164 20.53 -26.08 19.48
C ARG A 164 20.77 -25.03 18.38
N LEU A 165 19.72 -24.44 17.81
CA LEU A 165 19.88 -23.41 16.80
C LEU A 165 20.10 -22.04 17.48
N ASN A 166 21.30 -21.47 17.26
CA ASN A 166 21.59 -20.09 17.63
C ASN A 166 20.69 -19.14 16.84
N VAL A 167 20.31 -18.00 17.44
CA VAL A 167 19.45 -16.96 16.83
C VAL A 167 19.98 -16.54 15.47
N ASP A 168 21.29 -16.25 15.34
CA ASP A 168 21.90 -15.83 14.06
C ASP A 168 21.75 -16.88 12.95
N ARG A 169 21.84 -18.17 13.31
CA ARG A 169 21.61 -19.27 12.36
C ARG A 169 20.14 -19.40 12.00
N ALA A 170 19.25 -19.21 12.97
CA ALA A 170 17.81 -19.23 12.73
C ALA A 170 17.41 -18.12 11.75
N GLU A 171 17.91 -16.90 11.94
CA GLU A 171 17.65 -15.77 11.04
C GLU A 171 18.14 -16.03 9.62
N LYS A 172 19.37 -16.53 9.47
CA LYS A 172 19.94 -16.89 8.15
C LYS A 172 19.11 -17.97 7.46
N LEU A 173 18.67 -18.99 8.19
CA LEU A 173 17.83 -20.06 7.64
C LEU A 173 16.45 -19.54 7.24
N VAL A 174 15.83 -18.67 8.05
CA VAL A 174 14.56 -18.01 7.71
C VAL A 174 14.73 -17.17 6.44
N PHE A 175 15.80 -16.38 6.35
CA PHE A 175 16.09 -15.55 5.18
C PHE A 175 16.23 -16.42 3.92
N VAL A 176 17.05 -17.47 3.95
CA VAL A 176 17.24 -18.37 2.80
C VAL A 176 15.95 -19.08 2.43
N HIS A 177 15.23 -19.64 3.40
CA HIS A 177 13.98 -20.38 3.16
C HIS A 177 12.89 -19.45 2.58
N TYR A 178 12.75 -18.26 3.13
CA TYR A 178 11.75 -17.29 2.68
C TYR A 178 12.03 -16.80 1.25
N ASN A 179 13.28 -16.42 0.97
CA ASN A 179 13.68 -15.96 -0.36
C ASN A 179 13.63 -17.08 -1.40
N HIS A 180 14.08 -18.29 -1.05
CA HIS A 180 13.95 -19.46 -1.95
C HIS A 180 12.49 -19.74 -2.30
N ARG A 181 11.57 -19.64 -1.32
CA ARG A 181 10.13 -19.80 -1.54
C ARG A 181 9.55 -18.69 -2.41
N LEU A 182 10.01 -17.44 -2.26
CA LEU A 182 9.61 -16.33 -3.13
C LEU A 182 10.08 -16.54 -4.56
N LEU A 183 11.36 -16.88 -4.75
CA LEU A 183 11.94 -17.14 -6.07
C LEU A 183 11.27 -18.34 -6.77
N SER A 184 10.93 -19.40 -6.02
CA SER A 184 10.24 -20.55 -6.59
C SER A 184 8.85 -20.21 -7.15
N ARG A 185 8.20 -19.14 -6.67
CA ARG A 185 6.88 -18.71 -7.19
C ARG A 185 6.94 -18.15 -8.61
N TYR A 186 8.10 -17.68 -9.06
CA TYR A 186 8.30 -17.19 -10.43
C TYR A 186 8.58 -18.31 -11.42
N ARG A 187 8.79 -19.57 -10.94
CA ARG A 187 9.00 -20.73 -11.83
C ARG A 187 7.65 -21.22 -12.36
N GLU A 188 7.64 -21.58 -13.65
CA GLU A 188 6.44 -22.11 -14.33
C GLU A 188 5.88 -23.36 -13.62
N ASP A 189 6.77 -24.25 -13.18
CA ASP A 189 6.40 -25.49 -12.47
C ASP A 189 5.57 -25.22 -11.20
N TYR A 190 5.85 -24.10 -10.48
CA TYR A 190 5.08 -23.74 -9.29
C TYR A 190 3.66 -23.31 -9.63
N LYS A 191 3.47 -22.61 -10.74
CA LYS A 191 2.13 -22.20 -11.22
C LYS A 191 1.29 -23.41 -11.58
N ILE A 192 1.87 -24.39 -12.27
CA ILE A 192 1.22 -25.65 -12.67
C ILE A 192 0.79 -26.46 -11.44
N LEU A 193 1.69 -26.64 -10.44
CA LEU A 193 1.40 -27.36 -9.20
C LEU A 193 0.26 -26.71 -8.39
N LYS A 194 0.22 -25.37 -8.35
CA LYS A 194 -0.83 -24.65 -7.63
C LYS A 194 -2.20 -24.80 -8.30
N ILE A 195 -2.24 -24.80 -9.62
CA ILE A 195 -3.46 -25.07 -10.42
C ILE A 195 -3.92 -26.50 -10.19
N GLY A 196 -3.02 -27.49 -10.24
CA GLY A 196 -3.33 -28.90 -9.98
C GLY A 196 -3.91 -29.14 -8.58
N MET A 197 -3.34 -28.51 -7.54
CA MET A 197 -3.89 -28.62 -6.18
C MET A 197 -5.26 -27.97 -6.01
N HIS A 198 -5.60 -26.94 -6.82
CA HIS A 198 -6.92 -26.31 -6.78
C HIS A 198 -7.99 -27.19 -7.44
N ILE A 199 -7.62 -27.91 -8.48
CA ILE A 199 -8.50 -28.88 -9.18
C ILE A 199 -8.79 -30.08 -8.28
N GLN A 200 -7.83 -30.59 -7.51
CA GLN A 200 -8.04 -31.69 -6.57
C GLN A 200 -8.90 -31.33 -5.35
N LYS A 201 -9.05 -30.04 -5.01
CA LYS A 201 -9.89 -29.56 -3.91
C LYS A 201 -11.34 -29.23 -4.29
N MET A 202 -11.70 -29.34 -5.56
CA MET A 202 -13.10 -29.22 -5.96
C MET A 202 -13.84 -30.52 -5.61
N PRO A 203 -14.90 -30.47 -4.78
CA PRO A 203 -15.70 -31.64 -4.51
C PRO A 203 -16.35 -32.09 -5.82
N THR A 204 -16.22 -33.37 -6.14
CA THR A 204 -16.92 -34.00 -7.25
C THR A 204 -18.42 -33.77 -7.08
N LEU A 205 -19.00 -32.90 -7.88
CA LEU A 205 -20.45 -32.79 -8.02
C LEU A 205 -20.98 -34.17 -8.41
N LYS A 206 -21.65 -34.84 -7.47
CA LYS A 206 -22.41 -36.05 -7.76
C LYS A 206 -23.46 -35.69 -8.82
N ARG A 207 -23.34 -36.32 -9.99
CA ARG A 207 -24.41 -36.34 -10.97
C ARG A 207 -25.62 -37.00 -10.33
N ILE A 208 -26.70 -36.27 -10.25
CA ILE A 208 -28.06 -36.81 -10.10
C ILE A 208 -28.60 -37.00 -11.51
#